data_93be79b07b93067ff63e92bde9c80082
#
_entry.id   93be79b07b93067ff63e92bde9c80082
#
_cell.length_a   1.000
_cell.length_b   1.000
_cell.length_c   1.000
_cell.angle_alpha   90.00
_cell.angle_beta   90.00
_cell.angle_gamma   90.00
#
_symmetry.space_group_name_H-M   'P 1'
#
loop_
_entity.id
_entity.type
_entity.pdbx_description
1 polymer ?
#
loop_
_entity_poly.entity_id
_entity_poly.type
_entity_poly.pdbx_seq_one_letter_code
_entity_poly.pdbx_strand_id
1 'polypeptide(L)'
;MKFSDLTECPFCGCSEYYTKEYVYGVLRYNECFDGAEADNDTLYDGLNYKNRAYNGKAYCRSCDKYLGSVTDNTVSVPAQKALKRNGGTND
;
A
#
# COMPACT_ATOMS: atom_id res chain seq x y z
N MET A 1 3.83 -15.41 1.51
CA MET A 1 3.63 -14.61 0.31
C MET A 1 4.31 -13.26 0.44
N LYS A 2 5.01 -12.83 -0.58
CA LYS A 2 5.74 -11.56 -0.55
C LYS A 2 4.85 -10.44 -1.07
N PHE A 3 5.00 -9.26 -0.48
CA PHE A 3 4.24 -8.10 -0.95
C PHE A 3 4.54 -7.80 -2.43
N SER A 4 5.78 -8.03 -2.85
CA SER A 4 6.19 -7.81 -4.24
C SER A 4 5.48 -8.72 -5.25
N ASP A 5 4.80 -9.75 -4.79
CA ASP A 5 4.02 -10.64 -5.65
C ASP A 5 2.64 -10.07 -5.98
N LEU A 6 2.20 -9.02 -5.28
CA LEU A 6 0.90 -8.42 -5.52
C LEU A 6 0.92 -7.58 -6.80
N THR A 7 -0.14 -7.70 -7.60
CA THR A 7 -0.32 -6.90 -8.81
C THR A 7 -1.51 -5.95 -8.68
N GLU A 8 -2.34 -6.17 -7.66
CA GLU A 8 -3.50 -5.34 -7.38
C GLU A 8 -3.97 -5.60 -5.96
N CYS A 9 -4.86 -4.75 -5.47
CA CYS A 9 -5.44 -4.91 -4.14
C CYS A 9 -6.25 -6.20 -4.08
N PRO A 10 -5.96 -7.10 -3.13
CA PRO A 10 -6.73 -8.35 -3.00
C PRO A 10 -8.19 -8.16 -2.62
N PHE A 11 -8.55 -6.99 -2.08
CA PHE A 11 -9.91 -6.72 -1.63
C PHE A 11 -10.78 -6.07 -2.71
N CYS A 12 -10.21 -5.15 -3.51
CA CYS A 12 -11.02 -4.36 -4.44
C CYS A 12 -10.45 -4.28 -5.86
N GLY A 13 -9.25 -4.80 -6.10
CA GLY A 13 -8.66 -4.82 -7.43
C GLY A 13 -7.97 -3.54 -7.85
N CYS A 14 -7.84 -2.56 -6.96
CA CYS A 14 -7.16 -1.31 -7.29
C CYS A 14 -5.69 -1.58 -7.59
N SER A 15 -5.15 -0.90 -8.62
CA SER A 15 -3.77 -1.09 -9.05
C SER A 15 -2.77 -0.24 -8.28
N GLU A 16 -3.22 0.52 -7.29
CA GLU A 16 -2.37 1.43 -6.53
C GLU A 16 -2.53 1.23 -5.04
N TYR A 17 -1.44 1.46 -4.32
CA TYR A 17 -1.43 1.46 -2.87
C TYR A 17 -0.67 2.70 -2.39
N TYR A 18 -0.73 2.97 -1.08
CA TYR A 18 0.04 4.07 -0.51
C TYR A 18 0.69 3.64 0.78
N THR A 19 1.78 4.32 1.12
CA THR A 19 2.44 4.20 2.41
C THR A 19 2.36 5.56 3.11
N LYS A 20 2.66 5.57 4.41
CA LYS A 20 2.61 6.79 5.20
C LYS A 20 3.97 7.09 5.79
N GLU A 21 4.35 8.35 5.79
CA GLU A 21 5.52 8.84 6.49
C GLU A 21 5.02 9.93 7.42
N TYR A 22 5.25 9.75 8.72
CA TYR A 22 4.76 10.70 9.72
C TYR A 22 5.79 11.79 9.93
N VAL A 23 5.39 13.02 9.63
CA VAL A 23 6.20 14.22 9.87
C VAL A 23 5.37 15.11 10.77
N TYR A 24 5.19 16.34 10.42
CA TYR A 24 4.09 17.10 10.98
C TYR A 24 2.87 16.79 10.12
N GLY A 25 2.05 15.85 10.54
CA GLY A 25 0.97 15.35 9.73
C GLY A 25 1.36 14.05 9.06
N VAL A 26 0.70 13.74 7.97
CA VAL A 26 0.89 12.48 7.25
C VAL A 26 1.31 12.76 5.82
N LEU A 27 2.41 12.14 5.42
CA LEU A 27 2.84 12.14 4.03
C LEU A 27 2.34 10.86 3.39
N ARG A 28 1.48 11.00 2.39
CA ARG A 28 0.88 9.86 1.72
C ARG A 28 1.47 9.70 0.33
N TYR A 29 2.19 8.60 0.12
CA TYR A 29 2.75 8.28 -1.18
C TYR A 29 1.84 7.30 -1.89
N ASN A 30 1.34 7.71 -3.04
CA ASN A 30 0.58 6.81 -3.91
C ASN A 30 1.56 6.08 -4.82
N GLU A 31 1.39 4.77 -4.97
CA GLU A 31 2.28 3.96 -5.79
C GLU A 31 1.47 2.93 -6.55
N CYS A 32 1.87 2.67 -7.77
CA CYS A 32 1.24 1.63 -8.59
C CYS A 32 1.91 0.29 -8.33
N PHE A 33 1.13 -0.77 -8.30
CA PHE A 33 1.65 -2.12 -8.04
C PHE A 33 2.61 -2.61 -9.13
N ASP A 34 2.49 -2.07 -10.35
CA ASP A 34 3.34 -2.47 -11.47
C ASP A 34 4.64 -1.68 -11.57
N GLY A 35 4.90 -0.79 -10.61
CA GLY A 35 6.10 0.03 -10.59
C GLY A 35 6.00 1.31 -11.37
N ALA A 36 4.87 1.58 -12.03
CA ALA A 36 4.68 2.86 -12.73
C ALA A 36 4.55 4.00 -11.73
N GLU A 37 4.80 5.22 -12.18
CA GLU A 37 4.67 6.40 -11.34
C GLU A 37 3.20 6.72 -11.08
N ALA A 38 2.87 6.98 -9.81
CA ALA A 38 1.56 7.49 -9.42
C ALA A 38 1.65 8.99 -9.20
N ASP A 39 0.49 9.66 -9.20
CA ASP A 39 0.42 11.10 -8.99
C ASP A 39 0.62 11.45 -7.52
N ASN A 40 1.68 12.19 -7.22
CA ASN A 40 2.01 12.67 -5.89
C ASN A 40 2.21 14.18 -5.85
N ASP A 41 1.53 14.91 -6.73
CA ASP A 41 1.72 16.34 -6.89
C ASP A 41 1.49 17.14 -5.61
N THR A 42 0.59 16.68 -4.73
CA THR A 42 0.27 17.38 -3.49
C THR A 42 1.00 16.82 -2.28
N LEU A 43 1.99 15.94 -2.51
CA LEU A 43 2.66 15.19 -1.47
C LEU A 43 3.27 16.05 -0.36
N TYR A 44 3.87 17.16 -0.75
CA TYR A 44 4.65 17.99 0.17
C TYR A 44 3.91 19.20 0.72
N ASP A 45 2.64 19.37 0.37
CA ASP A 45 1.87 20.54 0.77
C ASP A 45 1.70 20.61 2.29
N GLY A 46 2.18 21.69 2.91
CA GLY A 46 2.00 21.95 4.33
C GLY A 46 2.73 21.02 5.27
N LEU A 47 3.73 20.29 4.79
CA LEU A 47 4.43 19.31 5.60
C LEU A 47 5.67 19.89 6.27
N ASN A 48 5.97 19.36 7.46
CA ASN A 48 7.18 19.67 8.20
C ASN A 48 8.00 18.38 8.34
N TYR A 49 9.24 18.42 7.92
CA TYR A 49 10.09 17.23 7.84
C TYR A 49 10.94 16.94 9.08
N LYS A 50 10.76 17.71 10.15
CA LYS A 50 11.63 17.57 11.32
C LYS A 50 11.50 16.24 12.05
N ASN A 51 10.30 15.67 12.06
CA ASN A 51 10.04 14.42 12.80
C ASN A 51 9.45 13.40 11.84
N ARG A 52 10.32 12.73 11.09
CA ARG A 52 9.89 11.75 10.08
C ARG A 52 9.91 10.35 10.67
N ALA A 53 8.88 9.58 10.38
CA ALA A 53 8.80 8.18 10.74
C ALA A 53 8.11 7.40 9.62
N TYR A 54 8.79 6.40 9.10
CA TYR A 54 8.27 5.55 8.03
C TYR A 54 8.27 4.11 8.53
N ASN A 55 7.09 3.47 8.54
CA ASN A 55 6.97 2.10 9.04
C ASN A 55 6.77 1.06 7.95
N GLY A 56 6.69 1.46 6.69
CA GLY A 56 6.58 0.55 5.56
C GLY A 56 5.23 -0.12 5.39
N LYS A 57 4.24 0.24 6.17
CA LYS A 57 2.90 -0.35 6.05
C LYS A 57 2.20 0.20 4.80
N ALA A 58 1.59 -0.70 4.02
CA ALA A 58 0.92 -0.36 2.78
C ALA A 58 -0.59 -0.51 2.90
N TYR A 59 -1.31 0.43 2.29
CA TYR A 59 -2.77 0.47 2.30
C TYR A 59 -3.27 0.68 0.88
N CYS A 60 -4.42 0.11 0.55
CA CYS A 60 -5.02 0.30 -0.77
C CYS A 60 -5.45 1.76 -0.96
N ARG A 61 -5.10 2.32 -2.11
CA ARG A 61 -5.48 3.71 -2.43
C ARG A 61 -6.99 3.89 -2.54
N SER A 62 -7.70 2.86 -2.93
CA SER A 62 -9.15 2.93 -3.15
C SER A 62 -9.96 2.56 -1.91
N CYS A 63 -9.68 1.41 -1.29
CA CYS A 63 -10.48 0.93 -0.16
C CYS A 63 -9.85 1.18 1.21
N ASP A 64 -8.61 1.67 1.24
CA ASP A 64 -7.87 2.02 2.46
C ASP A 64 -7.59 0.84 3.40
N LYS A 65 -7.76 -0.39 2.95
CA LYS A 65 -7.47 -1.55 3.79
C LYS A 65 -5.98 -1.82 3.85
N TYR A 66 -5.53 -2.29 5.00
CA TYR A 66 -4.14 -2.65 5.21
C TYR A 66 -3.78 -3.87 4.36
N LEU A 67 -2.69 -3.78 3.60
CA LEU A 67 -2.28 -4.84 2.68
C LEU A 67 -1.07 -5.63 3.17
N GLY A 68 -0.17 -5.00 3.91
CA GLY A 68 1.04 -5.66 4.35
C GLY A 68 2.17 -4.67 4.55
N SER A 69 3.40 -5.19 4.56
CA SER A 69 4.59 -4.37 4.78
C SER A 69 5.49 -4.40 3.54
N VAL A 70 5.75 -3.22 3.00
CA VAL A 70 6.71 -3.07 1.89
C VAL A 70 8.12 -3.31 2.40
N THR A 71 8.43 -2.82 3.60
CA THR A 71 9.77 -2.96 4.18
C THR A 71 10.12 -4.42 4.45
N ASP A 72 9.20 -5.17 5.05
CA ASP A 72 9.41 -6.58 5.36
C ASP A 72 9.05 -7.49 4.19
N ASN A 73 8.46 -6.93 3.15
CA ASN A 73 8.00 -7.65 1.96
C ASN A 73 7.04 -8.79 2.32
N THR A 74 6.06 -8.48 3.15
CA THR A 74 5.06 -9.45 3.61
C THR A 74 3.65 -8.96 3.32
N VAL A 75 2.73 -9.90 3.11
CA VAL A 75 1.31 -9.60 2.87
C VAL A 75 0.55 -9.91 4.15
N SER A 76 -0.40 -9.04 4.54
CA SER A 76 -1.20 -9.25 5.73
C SER A 76 -2.04 -10.52 5.62
N VAL A 77 -2.38 -11.13 6.76
CA VAL A 77 -3.19 -12.34 6.76
C VAL A 77 -4.57 -12.11 6.13
N PRO A 78 -5.29 -11.02 6.46
CA PRO A 78 -6.57 -10.75 5.78
C PRO A 78 -6.43 -10.59 4.27
N ALA A 79 -5.36 -9.95 3.80
CA ALA A 79 -5.13 -9.78 2.37
C ALA A 79 -4.85 -11.11 1.69
N GLN A 80 -4.09 -11.99 2.33
CA GLN A 80 -3.84 -13.33 1.81
C GLN A 80 -5.14 -14.13 1.70
N LYS A 81 -6.01 -14.02 2.69
CA LYS A 81 -7.31 -14.68 2.67
C LYS A 81 -8.20 -14.16 1.54
N ALA A 82 -8.16 -12.84 1.31
CA ALA A 82 -8.92 -12.24 0.23
C ALA A 82 -8.43 -12.74 -1.13
N LEU A 83 -7.12 -12.87 -1.29
CA LEU A 83 -6.54 -13.43 -2.51
C LEU A 83 -7.01 -14.85 -2.78
N LYS A 84 -7.00 -15.70 -1.76
CA LYS A 84 -7.47 -17.07 -1.90
C LYS A 84 -8.92 -17.13 -2.33
N ARG A 85 -9.76 -16.25 -1.75
CA ARG A 85 -11.18 -16.20 -2.06
C ARG A 85 -11.44 -15.75 -3.48
N ASN A 86 -10.73 -14.70 -3.91
CA ASN A 86 -10.90 -14.11 -5.23
C ASN A 86 -10.16 -14.87 -6.32
N GLY A 87 -9.06 -15.52 -5.96
CA GLY A 87 -8.25 -16.32 -6.87
C GLY A 87 -8.84 -17.65 -7.17
N GLY A 88 -9.86 -17.95 -6.57
CA GLY A 88 -10.67 -19.02 -6.86
C GLY A 88 -10.30 -20.38 -6.51
N THR A 89 -10.13 -20.51 -6.78
CA THR A 89 -9.91 -21.34 -6.92
C THR A 89 -9.73 -22.33 -6.77
N ASN A 90 -9.59 -22.52 -6.85
CA ASN A 90 -9.25 -23.12 -6.89
C ASN A 90 -8.97 -23.78 -6.66
N ASP A 91 -8.95 -24.00 -6.55
CA ASP A 91 -8.68 -24.33 -6.29
C ASP A 91 -8.85 -24.73 -6.06
#